data_7b0fb83c67939285c4dc17db64683721
#
_entry.id   7b0fb83c67939285c4dc17db64683721
#
_cell.length_a   1.000
_cell.length_b   1.000
_cell.length_c   1.000
_cell.angle_alpha   90.00
_cell.angle_beta   90.00
_cell.angle_gamma   90.00
#
_symmetry.space_group_name_H-M   'P 1'
#
loop_
_entity.id
_entity.type
_entity.pdbx_description
1 polymer ?
#
loop_
_entity_poly.entity_id
_entity_poly.type
_entity_poly.pdbx_seq_one_letter_code
_entity_poly.pdbx_strand_id
1 'polypeptide(L)'
;MKSASFDQVKATYTYWRLAGAVLVVAALGWSLLELTAAAQFPGYSFASNYISDLGVPEPGVVQGRSLNSPLALLANFMFCSQGVLFLLAAVLVVRTATAGVGRWLFLLLAFGYAVGYVMIGTFHGSEQAVANGTFGLHVLGGSLAVVCGNLAIIVAGLSAHRLGASPAYRNFSVGASALGIASLAILVATSGSAAGAMLPSGPLDGIWERGGCYALILWELVTGVVLLKAAQKSLQLR
;
A
#
# COMPACT_ATOMS: atom_id res chain seq x y z
N MET A 1 11.25 12.50 -34.29
CA MET A 1 10.71 12.70 -32.94
C MET A 1 10.43 14.20 -32.77
N LYS A 2 9.16 14.61 -32.48
CA LYS A 2 8.86 16.01 -32.16
C LYS A 2 9.50 16.34 -30.80
N SER A 3 10.33 17.39 -30.71
CA SER A 3 10.83 17.86 -29.42
C SER A 3 9.64 18.30 -28.56
N ALA A 4 9.63 17.87 -27.29
CA ALA A 4 8.60 18.32 -26.36
C ALA A 4 8.69 19.84 -26.20
N SER A 5 7.54 20.54 -26.16
CA SER A 5 7.54 21.98 -25.91
C SER A 5 8.00 22.27 -24.47
N PHE A 6 8.53 23.47 -24.25
CA PHE A 6 8.96 23.93 -22.93
C PHE A 6 7.85 23.75 -21.87
N ASP A 7 6.60 24.06 -22.23
CA ASP A 7 5.44 23.93 -21.35
C ASP A 7 5.13 22.47 -21.01
N GLN A 8 5.31 21.54 -21.96
CA GLN A 8 5.14 20.10 -21.70
C GLN A 8 6.18 19.57 -20.72
N VAL A 9 7.43 20.01 -20.87
CA VAL A 9 8.51 19.64 -19.95
C VAL A 9 8.23 20.18 -18.55
N LYS A 10 7.83 21.45 -18.43
CA LYS A 10 7.47 22.07 -17.14
C LYS A 10 6.30 21.35 -16.46
N ALA A 11 5.25 21.01 -17.21
CA ALA A 11 4.10 20.27 -16.70
C ALA A 11 4.51 18.88 -16.16
N THR A 12 5.37 18.16 -16.89
CA THR A 12 5.89 16.86 -16.47
C THR A 12 6.55 16.93 -15.09
N TYR A 13 7.47 17.86 -14.89
CA TYR A 13 8.16 17.99 -13.60
C TYR A 13 7.25 18.47 -12.48
N THR A 14 6.23 19.25 -12.78
CA THR A 14 5.20 19.62 -11.80
C THR A 14 4.43 18.40 -11.33
N TYR A 15 3.99 17.53 -12.23
CA TYR A 15 3.31 16.27 -11.87
C TYR A 15 4.22 15.34 -11.07
N TRP A 16 5.49 15.20 -11.42
CA TRP A 16 6.44 14.38 -10.66
C TRP A 16 6.68 14.92 -9.25
N ARG A 17 6.78 16.23 -9.09
CA ARG A 17 6.92 16.85 -7.77
C ARG A 17 5.69 16.61 -6.90
N LEU A 18 4.49 16.77 -7.44
CA LEU A 18 3.25 16.52 -6.73
C LEU A 18 3.11 15.03 -6.37
N ALA A 19 3.31 14.13 -7.33
CA ALA A 19 3.25 12.69 -7.09
C ALA A 19 4.30 12.25 -6.06
N GLY A 20 5.52 12.75 -6.16
CA GLY A 20 6.58 12.46 -5.21
C GLY A 20 6.26 12.91 -3.79
N ALA A 21 5.72 14.12 -3.64
CA ALA A 21 5.28 14.62 -2.33
C ALA A 21 4.14 13.78 -1.75
N VAL A 22 3.14 13.43 -2.57
CA VAL A 22 2.01 12.58 -2.17
C VAL A 22 2.49 11.21 -1.68
N LEU A 23 3.41 10.55 -2.42
CA LEU A 23 3.95 9.24 -2.01
C LEU A 23 4.75 9.32 -0.71
N VAL A 24 5.57 10.35 -0.53
CA VAL A 24 6.32 10.55 0.72
C VAL A 24 5.36 10.77 1.90
N VAL A 25 4.33 11.61 1.71
CA VAL A 25 3.31 11.87 2.74
C VAL A 25 2.53 10.59 3.06
N ALA A 26 2.17 9.78 2.06
CA ALA A 26 1.48 8.50 2.26
C ALA A 26 2.34 7.55 3.10
N ALA A 27 3.61 7.34 2.72
CA ALA A 27 4.50 6.41 3.40
C ALA A 27 4.82 6.84 4.85
N LEU A 28 5.14 8.12 5.07
CA LEU A 28 5.43 8.63 6.41
C LEU A 28 4.16 8.70 7.27
N GLY A 29 3.03 9.10 6.66
CA GLY A 29 1.73 9.12 7.31
C GLY A 29 1.31 7.74 7.79
N TRP A 30 1.43 6.71 6.94
CA TRP A 30 1.19 5.32 7.35
C TRP A 30 2.01 4.95 8.57
N SER A 31 3.33 5.12 8.50
CA SER A 31 4.23 4.72 9.58
C SER A 31 3.91 5.43 10.90
N LEU A 32 3.65 6.74 10.84
CA LEU A 32 3.31 7.53 12.02
C LEU A 32 1.98 7.09 12.64
N LEU A 33 0.94 6.93 11.82
CA LEU A 33 -0.40 6.59 12.29
C LEU A 33 -0.46 5.17 12.83
N GLU A 34 0.22 4.18 12.18
CA GLU A 34 0.32 2.82 12.67
C GLU A 34 1.02 2.78 14.04
N LEU A 35 2.19 3.41 14.17
CA LEU A 35 2.92 3.45 15.44
C LEU A 35 2.10 4.11 16.54
N THR A 36 1.37 5.20 16.22
CA THR A 36 0.52 5.89 17.17
C THR A 36 -0.63 5.00 17.64
N ALA A 37 -1.32 4.32 16.73
CA ALA A 37 -2.42 3.42 17.07
C ALA A 37 -1.93 2.21 17.86
N ALA A 38 -0.81 1.60 17.44
CA ALA A 38 -0.21 0.45 18.13
C ALA A 38 0.24 0.79 19.56
N ALA A 39 0.80 1.98 19.78
CA ALA A 39 1.25 2.42 21.11
C ALA A 39 0.09 2.58 22.12
N GLN A 40 -1.13 2.79 21.66
CA GLN A 40 -2.32 2.91 22.50
C GLN A 40 -3.12 1.60 22.63
N PHE A 41 -2.75 0.58 21.86
CA PHE A 41 -3.44 -0.71 21.86
C PHE A 41 -2.85 -1.61 22.96
N PRO A 42 -3.60 -1.95 24.03
CA PRO A 42 -3.09 -2.74 25.14
C PRO A 42 -2.63 -4.14 24.69
N GLY A 43 -1.37 -4.48 24.95
CA GLY A 43 -0.81 -5.78 24.62
C GLY A 43 -0.56 -6.03 23.12
N TYR A 44 -0.56 -4.99 22.29
CA TYR A 44 -0.28 -5.13 20.86
C TYR A 44 1.11 -5.68 20.59
N SER A 45 1.17 -6.70 19.74
CA SER A 45 2.42 -7.31 19.30
C SER A 45 2.56 -7.17 17.78
N PHE A 46 3.60 -6.47 17.32
CA PHE A 46 3.90 -6.38 15.89
C PHE A 46 4.19 -7.74 15.23
N ALA A 47 4.53 -8.75 16.02
CA ALA A 47 4.78 -10.09 15.50
C ALA A 47 3.48 -10.86 15.23
N SER A 48 2.53 -10.81 16.14
CA SER A 48 1.33 -11.64 16.08
C SER A 48 0.05 -10.90 15.71
N ASN A 49 -0.08 -9.60 16.07
CA ASN A 49 -1.24 -8.83 15.68
C ASN A 49 -1.13 -8.33 14.25
N TYR A 50 -2.24 -8.40 13.53
CA TYR A 50 -2.35 -7.78 12.22
C TYR A 50 -2.34 -6.25 12.32
N ILE A 51 -1.92 -5.58 11.26
CA ILE A 51 -2.09 -4.12 11.14
C ILE A 51 -3.59 -3.79 11.16
N SER A 52 -4.38 -4.65 10.52
CA SER A 52 -5.84 -4.46 10.45
C SER A 52 -6.55 -4.60 11.80
N ASP A 53 -5.95 -5.26 12.79
CA ASP A 53 -6.46 -5.29 14.17
C ASP A 53 -6.55 -3.87 14.77
N LEU A 54 -5.66 -2.96 14.36
CA LEU A 54 -5.68 -1.56 14.77
C LEU A 54 -6.94 -0.80 14.34
N GLY A 55 -7.61 -1.26 13.30
CA GLY A 55 -8.84 -0.67 12.78
C GLY A 55 -10.14 -1.22 13.40
N VAL A 56 -10.05 -2.14 14.37
CA VAL A 56 -11.23 -2.76 14.99
C VAL A 56 -11.68 -1.94 16.20
N PRO A 57 -12.85 -1.27 16.15
CA PRO A 57 -13.29 -0.39 17.22
C PRO A 57 -13.91 -1.15 18.42
N GLU A 58 -14.42 -2.37 18.22
CA GLU A 58 -15.06 -3.13 19.27
C GLU A 58 -14.06 -4.09 19.95
N PRO A 59 -13.95 -4.08 21.29
CA PRO A 59 -13.21 -5.12 22.02
C PRO A 59 -13.79 -6.50 21.75
N GLY A 60 -12.93 -7.49 21.53
CA GLY A 60 -13.36 -8.87 21.25
C GLY A 60 -12.19 -9.82 21.06
N VAL A 61 -12.48 -11.05 20.60
CA VAL A 61 -11.47 -12.06 20.30
C VAL A 61 -11.70 -12.61 18.89
N VAL A 62 -10.71 -12.47 18.02
CA VAL A 62 -10.76 -13.02 16.66
C VAL A 62 -9.53 -13.87 16.40
N GLN A 63 -9.73 -15.13 16.02
CA GLN A 63 -8.65 -16.10 15.76
C GLN A 63 -7.65 -16.21 16.93
N GLY A 64 -8.13 -16.12 18.18
CA GLY A 64 -7.30 -16.18 19.38
C GLY A 64 -6.55 -14.87 19.73
N ARG A 65 -6.68 -13.83 18.93
CA ARG A 65 -6.12 -12.50 19.25
C ARG A 65 -7.16 -11.66 20.00
N SER A 66 -6.73 -11.06 21.11
CA SER A 66 -7.53 -10.09 21.85
C SER A 66 -7.46 -8.75 21.12
N LEU A 67 -8.61 -8.21 20.75
CA LEU A 67 -8.77 -6.93 20.05
C LEU A 67 -9.26 -5.88 21.05
N ASN A 68 -8.60 -4.74 21.07
CA ASN A 68 -8.99 -3.57 21.87
C ASN A 68 -8.27 -2.34 21.36
N SER A 69 -8.69 -1.79 20.22
CA SER A 69 -8.05 -0.65 19.58
C SER A 69 -8.71 0.68 19.95
N PRO A 70 -8.17 1.43 20.91
CA PRO A 70 -8.73 2.75 21.30
C PRO A 70 -8.67 3.79 20.17
N LEU A 71 -7.73 3.62 19.23
CA LEU A 71 -7.54 4.52 18.10
C LEU A 71 -7.96 3.90 16.77
N ALA A 72 -8.97 3.03 16.78
CA ALA A 72 -9.47 2.36 15.56
C ALA A 72 -9.85 3.36 14.44
N LEU A 73 -10.50 4.48 14.80
CA LEU A 73 -10.86 5.51 13.81
C LEU A 73 -9.61 6.10 13.12
N LEU A 74 -8.52 6.31 13.87
CA LEU A 74 -7.25 6.80 13.33
C LEU A 74 -6.63 5.78 12.37
N ALA A 75 -6.65 4.50 12.74
CA ALA A 75 -6.16 3.43 11.89
C ALA A 75 -7.01 3.26 10.61
N ASN A 76 -8.33 3.35 10.72
CA ASN A 76 -9.22 3.30 9.56
C ASN A 76 -9.03 4.51 8.63
N PHE A 77 -8.79 5.70 9.18
CA PHE A 77 -8.37 6.86 8.40
C PHE A 77 -7.02 6.62 7.70
N MET A 78 -6.06 6.01 8.37
CA MET A 78 -4.77 5.61 7.76
C MET A 78 -5.01 4.70 6.55
N PHE A 79 -5.82 3.65 6.67
CA PHE A 79 -6.12 2.74 5.56
C PHE A 79 -6.76 3.48 4.39
N CYS A 80 -7.84 4.21 4.62
CA CYS A 80 -8.54 4.93 3.55
C CYS A 80 -7.64 5.96 2.87
N SER A 81 -6.89 6.75 3.65
CA SER A 81 -5.99 7.77 3.10
C SER A 81 -4.85 7.15 2.29
N GLN A 82 -4.30 6.01 2.72
CA GLN A 82 -3.25 5.29 1.99
C GLN A 82 -3.70 4.91 0.58
N GLY A 83 -4.87 4.29 0.45
CA GLY A 83 -5.43 3.92 -0.84
C GLY A 83 -5.66 5.13 -1.76
N VAL A 84 -6.27 6.18 -1.22
CA VAL A 84 -6.58 7.40 -1.97
C VAL A 84 -5.30 8.14 -2.42
N LEU A 85 -4.32 8.28 -1.54
CA LEU A 85 -3.06 8.98 -1.86
C LEU A 85 -2.25 8.20 -2.91
N PHE A 86 -2.17 6.88 -2.80
CA PHE A 86 -1.51 6.07 -3.83
C PHE A 86 -2.17 6.22 -5.21
N LEU A 87 -3.51 6.14 -5.27
CA LEU A 87 -4.25 6.33 -6.52
C LEU A 87 -4.04 7.74 -7.10
N LEU A 88 -4.05 8.78 -6.25
CA LEU A 88 -3.76 10.14 -6.67
C LEU A 88 -2.35 10.24 -7.27
N ALA A 89 -1.34 9.69 -6.63
CA ALA A 89 0.02 9.67 -7.14
C ALA A 89 0.11 8.92 -8.47
N ALA A 90 -0.56 7.77 -8.60
CA ALA A 90 -0.63 7.00 -9.83
C ALA A 90 -1.24 7.82 -10.98
N VAL A 91 -2.36 8.51 -10.74
CA VAL A 91 -2.99 9.39 -11.73
C VAL A 91 -2.05 10.52 -12.17
N LEU A 92 -1.33 11.15 -11.24
CA LEU A 92 -0.37 12.21 -11.55
C LEU A 92 0.80 11.70 -12.42
N VAL A 93 1.37 10.53 -12.07
CA VAL A 93 2.49 9.94 -12.82
C VAL A 93 2.07 9.55 -14.24
N VAL A 94 0.91 8.90 -14.40
CA VAL A 94 0.49 8.44 -15.73
C VAL A 94 0.13 9.58 -16.69
N ARG A 95 -0.12 10.79 -16.20
CA ARG A 95 -0.30 11.97 -17.07
C ARG A 95 0.98 12.31 -17.86
N THR A 96 2.12 11.89 -17.36
CA THR A 96 3.43 12.12 -18.01
C THR A 96 3.94 10.89 -18.76
N ALA A 97 3.32 9.72 -18.57
CA ALA A 97 3.72 8.49 -19.22
C ALA A 97 3.21 8.40 -20.66
N THR A 98 4.02 7.81 -21.52
CA THR A 98 3.60 7.48 -22.90
C THR A 98 2.42 6.51 -22.87
N ALA A 99 1.51 6.65 -23.87
CA ALA A 99 0.38 5.74 -24.01
C ALA A 99 0.87 4.27 -24.17
N GLY A 100 0.15 3.33 -23.56
CA GLY A 100 0.47 1.91 -23.64
C GLY A 100 -0.26 1.09 -22.59
N VAL A 101 -0.26 -0.24 -22.76
CA VAL A 101 -0.95 -1.17 -21.84
C VAL A 101 -0.47 -1.03 -20.39
N GLY A 102 0.85 -0.86 -20.17
CA GLY A 102 1.40 -0.74 -18.82
C GLY A 102 0.84 0.45 -18.03
N ARG A 103 0.52 1.58 -18.71
CA ARG A 103 -0.12 2.75 -18.08
C ARG A 103 -1.50 2.43 -17.53
N TRP A 104 -2.33 1.75 -18.32
CA TRP A 104 -3.70 1.41 -17.93
C TRP A 104 -3.72 0.29 -16.88
N LEU A 105 -2.82 -0.69 -17.04
CA LEU A 105 -2.68 -1.76 -16.05
C LEU A 105 -2.22 -1.20 -14.69
N PHE A 106 -1.27 -0.27 -14.68
CA PHE A 106 -0.85 0.40 -13.45
C PHE A 106 -2.01 1.14 -12.77
N LEU A 107 -2.82 1.89 -13.54
CA LEU A 107 -3.99 2.59 -12.99
C LEU A 107 -5.05 1.63 -12.46
N LEU A 108 -5.33 0.55 -13.17
CA LEU A 108 -6.29 -0.47 -12.73
C LEU A 108 -5.86 -1.10 -11.41
N LEU A 109 -4.58 -1.44 -11.30
CA LEU A 109 -4.01 -2.01 -10.07
C LEU A 109 -3.99 -0.99 -8.93
N ALA A 110 -3.66 0.27 -9.20
CA ALA A 110 -3.73 1.35 -8.22
C ALA A 110 -5.18 1.60 -7.74
N PHE A 111 -6.14 1.47 -8.62
CA PHE A 111 -7.55 1.54 -8.25
C PHE A 111 -7.96 0.36 -7.37
N GLY A 112 -7.57 -0.88 -7.73
CA GLY A 112 -7.81 -2.07 -6.90
C GLY A 112 -7.19 -1.95 -5.50
N TYR A 113 -5.96 -1.43 -5.42
CA TYR A 113 -5.30 -1.11 -4.16
C TYR A 113 -6.11 -0.12 -3.30
N ALA A 114 -6.57 0.98 -3.91
CA ALA A 114 -7.37 1.98 -3.22
C ALA A 114 -8.71 1.41 -2.70
N VAL A 115 -9.41 0.65 -3.55
CA VAL A 115 -10.65 -0.04 -3.15
C VAL A 115 -10.37 -1.00 -1.98
N GLY A 116 -9.30 -1.78 -2.05
CA GLY A 116 -8.92 -2.71 -0.99
C GLY A 116 -8.74 -2.00 0.36
N TYR A 117 -7.98 -0.91 0.39
CA TYR A 117 -7.77 -0.17 1.64
C TYR A 117 -9.02 0.56 2.15
N VAL A 118 -9.88 1.07 1.28
CA VAL A 118 -11.18 1.61 1.70
C VAL A 118 -12.05 0.50 2.29
N MET A 119 -12.02 -0.70 1.71
CA MET A 119 -12.74 -1.85 2.28
C MET A 119 -12.21 -2.24 3.67
N ILE A 120 -10.89 -2.28 3.89
CA ILE A 120 -10.31 -2.56 5.21
C ILE A 120 -10.77 -1.52 6.24
N GLY A 121 -10.74 -0.23 5.86
CA GLY A 121 -11.14 0.85 6.75
C GLY A 121 -12.64 0.96 7.02
N THR A 122 -13.47 0.23 6.26
CA THR A 122 -14.94 0.23 6.40
C THR A 122 -15.52 -1.10 6.91
N PHE A 123 -14.92 -2.22 6.52
CA PHE A 123 -15.30 -3.55 6.97
C PHE A 123 -14.24 -4.09 7.91
N HIS A 124 -14.49 -4.03 9.22
CA HIS A 124 -13.51 -4.39 10.23
C HIS A 124 -13.34 -5.91 10.34
N GLY A 125 -12.13 -6.36 10.74
CA GLY A 125 -11.85 -7.75 11.07
C GLY A 125 -12.30 -8.13 12.49
N SER A 126 -13.54 -7.78 12.88
CA SER A 126 -14.06 -7.92 14.25
C SER A 126 -14.82 -9.22 14.48
N GLU A 127 -15.04 -9.57 15.75
CA GLU A 127 -15.90 -10.69 16.15
C GLU A 127 -17.33 -10.48 15.64
N GLN A 128 -17.82 -9.25 15.68
CA GLN A 128 -19.13 -8.91 15.14
C GLN A 128 -19.21 -9.13 13.62
N ALA A 129 -18.14 -8.82 12.88
CA ALA A 129 -18.08 -9.07 11.43
C ALA A 129 -18.10 -10.57 11.10
N VAL A 130 -17.52 -11.41 11.96
CA VAL A 130 -17.63 -12.86 11.85
C VAL A 130 -19.09 -13.30 12.07
N ALA A 131 -19.75 -12.80 13.12
CA ALA A 131 -21.12 -13.16 13.46
C ALA A 131 -22.15 -12.74 12.40
N ASN A 132 -21.96 -11.57 11.75
CA ASN A 132 -22.89 -11.03 10.74
C ASN A 132 -22.48 -11.37 9.28
N GLY A 133 -21.38 -12.10 9.07
CA GLY A 133 -20.93 -12.56 7.74
C GLY A 133 -20.16 -11.51 6.91
N THR A 134 -19.86 -10.32 7.45
CA THR A 134 -19.14 -9.28 6.71
C THR A 134 -17.60 -9.43 6.77
N PHE A 135 -17.09 -10.37 7.58
CA PHE A 135 -15.65 -10.65 7.69
C PHE A 135 -14.99 -10.97 6.33
N GLY A 136 -15.73 -11.65 5.43
CA GLY A 136 -15.24 -11.92 4.07
C GLY A 136 -14.93 -10.68 3.26
N LEU A 137 -15.64 -9.56 3.50
CA LEU A 137 -15.36 -8.27 2.83
C LEU A 137 -14.04 -7.66 3.33
N HIS A 138 -13.73 -7.82 4.63
CA HIS A 138 -12.45 -7.42 5.19
C HIS A 138 -11.29 -8.20 4.55
N VAL A 139 -11.42 -9.53 4.46
CA VAL A 139 -10.41 -10.39 3.83
C VAL A 139 -10.23 -10.07 2.35
N LEU A 140 -11.31 -9.82 1.63
CA LEU A 140 -11.27 -9.38 0.23
C LEU A 140 -10.55 -8.04 0.10
N GLY A 141 -10.85 -7.08 0.98
CA GLY A 141 -10.18 -5.78 1.02
C GLY A 141 -8.67 -5.92 1.21
N GLY A 142 -8.24 -6.70 2.20
CA GLY A 142 -6.82 -6.99 2.45
C GLY A 142 -6.13 -7.65 1.27
N SER A 143 -6.79 -8.64 0.67
CA SER A 143 -6.28 -9.33 -0.52
C SER A 143 -6.11 -8.38 -1.71
N LEU A 144 -7.12 -7.56 -2.00
CA LEU A 144 -7.04 -6.55 -3.06
C LEU A 144 -5.92 -5.55 -2.80
N ALA A 145 -5.82 -5.01 -1.58
CA ALA A 145 -4.78 -4.06 -1.23
C ALA A 145 -3.39 -4.64 -1.46
N VAL A 146 -3.07 -5.80 -0.87
CA VAL A 146 -1.72 -6.36 -0.95
C VAL A 146 -1.39 -6.86 -2.35
N VAL A 147 -2.31 -7.58 -3.02
CA VAL A 147 -2.06 -8.13 -4.36
C VAL A 147 -1.97 -7.03 -5.41
N CYS A 148 -2.99 -6.17 -5.49
CA CYS A 148 -2.99 -5.10 -6.50
C CYS A 148 -1.83 -4.12 -6.29
N GLY A 149 -1.51 -3.78 -5.04
CA GLY A 149 -0.40 -2.91 -4.73
C GLY A 149 0.94 -3.50 -5.16
N ASN A 150 1.25 -4.73 -4.76
CA ASN A 150 2.50 -5.37 -5.15
C ASN A 150 2.61 -5.58 -6.67
N LEU A 151 1.53 -5.93 -7.36
CA LEU A 151 1.52 -6.00 -8.83
C LEU A 151 1.69 -4.62 -9.47
N ALA A 152 1.11 -3.55 -8.88
CA ALA A 152 1.30 -2.19 -9.38
C ALA A 152 2.77 -1.77 -9.37
N ILE A 153 3.52 -2.07 -8.29
CA ILE A 153 4.93 -1.71 -8.24
C ILE A 153 5.82 -2.54 -9.18
N ILE A 154 5.45 -3.77 -9.52
CA ILE A 154 6.09 -4.52 -10.63
C ILE A 154 5.88 -3.78 -11.96
N VAL A 155 4.63 -3.44 -12.28
CA VAL A 155 4.29 -2.75 -13.53
C VAL A 155 5.00 -1.39 -13.62
N ALA A 156 5.04 -0.65 -12.51
CA ALA A 156 5.77 0.62 -12.41
C ALA A 156 7.28 0.41 -12.65
N GLY A 157 7.90 -0.56 -11.97
CA GLY A 157 9.33 -0.87 -12.13
C GLY A 157 9.69 -1.29 -13.55
N LEU A 158 8.92 -2.19 -14.16
CA LEU A 158 9.15 -2.65 -15.53
C LEU A 158 8.93 -1.55 -16.56
N SER A 159 8.04 -0.60 -16.30
CA SER A 159 7.73 0.53 -17.19
C SER A 159 8.65 1.73 -17.01
N ALA A 160 9.37 1.82 -15.91
CA ALA A 160 10.12 3.00 -15.49
C ALA A 160 11.27 3.38 -16.43
N HIS A 161 11.80 2.42 -17.20
CA HIS A 161 12.81 2.71 -18.23
C HIS A 161 12.32 3.73 -19.27
N ARG A 162 11.00 3.76 -19.55
CA ARG A 162 10.37 4.73 -20.46
C ARG A 162 10.39 6.16 -19.92
N LEU A 163 10.58 6.31 -18.61
CA LEU A 163 10.74 7.59 -17.91
C LEU A 163 12.21 7.88 -17.55
N GLY A 164 13.15 7.10 -18.07
CA GLY A 164 14.57 7.27 -17.83
C GLY A 164 15.08 6.74 -16.48
N ALA A 165 14.30 5.90 -15.80
CA ALA A 165 14.74 5.31 -14.55
C ALA A 165 15.83 4.25 -14.74
N SER A 166 16.71 4.12 -13.74
CA SER A 166 17.84 3.20 -13.78
C SER A 166 17.41 1.72 -13.66
N PRO A 167 18.24 0.77 -14.16
CA PRO A 167 18.00 -0.66 -13.92
C PRO A 167 17.93 -1.01 -12.43
N ALA A 168 18.67 -0.30 -11.57
CA ALA A 168 18.62 -0.48 -10.12
C ALA A 168 17.22 -0.20 -9.55
N TYR A 169 16.54 0.85 -10.02
CA TYR A 169 15.18 1.15 -9.61
C TYR A 169 14.20 0.05 -10.03
N ARG A 170 14.33 -0.49 -11.25
CA ARG A 170 13.54 -1.63 -11.71
C ARG A 170 13.74 -2.84 -10.81
N ASN A 171 15.00 -3.19 -10.53
CA ASN A 171 15.32 -4.35 -9.71
C ASN A 171 14.83 -4.20 -8.27
N PHE A 172 14.93 -2.99 -7.71
CA PHE A 172 14.35 -2.66 -6.41
C PHE A 172 12.82 -2.86 -6.41
N SER A 173 12.11 -2.33 -7.40
CA SER A 173 10.64 -2.46 -7.49
C SER A 173 10.21 -3.93 -7.60
N VAL A 174 10.87 -4.72 -8.45
CA VAL A 174 10.58 -6.14 -8.60
C VAL A 174 10.92 -6.92 -7.33
N GLY A 175 12.06 -6.63 -6.69
CA GLY A 175 12.47 -7.28 -5.45
C GLY A 175 11.54 -6.97 -4.27
N ALA A 176 11.15 -5.71 -4.11
CA ALA A 176 10.19 -5.30 -3.09
C ALA A 176 8.84 -6.02 -3.26
N SER A 177 8.33 -6.05 -4.50
CA SER A 177 7.09 -6.77 -4.79
C SER A 177 7.21 -8.28 -4.55
N ALA A 178 8.32 -8.91 -4.96
CA ALA A 178 8.54 -10.34 -4.72
C ALA A 178 8.52 -10.66 -3.23
N LEU A 179 9.15 -9.81 -2.40
CA LEU A 179 9.09 -9.93 -0.95
C LEU A 179 7.65 -9.79 -0.42
N GLY A 180 6.92 -8.78 -0.90
CA GLY A 180 5.54 -8.54 -0.47
C GLY A 180 4.59 -9.71 -0.83
N ILE A 181 4.68 -10.23 -2.05
CA ILE A 181 3.89 -11.38 -2.50
C ILE A 181 4.28 -12.66 -1.75
N ALA A 182 5.58 -12.90 -1.53
CA ALA A 182 6.03 -14.04 -0.76
C ALA A 182 5.53 -13.98 0.70
N SER A 183 5.56 -12.81 1.32
CA SER A 183 5.03 -12.61 2.68
C SER A 183 3.52 -12.89 2.75
N LEU A 184 2.75 -12.42 1.77
CA LEU A 184 1.32 -12.72 1.68
C LEU A 184 1.08 -14.23 1.49
N ALA A 185 1.85 -14.89 0.62
CA ALA A 185 1.72 -16.34 0.41
C ALA A 185 2.00 -17.14 1.69
N ILE A 186 3.02 -16.74 2.46
CA ILE A 186 3.32 -17.36 3.76
C ILE A 186 2.17 -17.10 4.74
N LEU A 187 1.68 -15.87 4.83
CA LEU A 187 0.54 -15.55 5.69
C LEU A 187 -0.68 -16.41 5.36
N VAL A 188 -1.05 -16.52 4.10
CA VAL A 188 -2.18 -17.34 3.66
C VAL A 188 -1.98 -18.83 4.00
N ALA A 189 -0.75 -19.32 3.84
CA ALA A 189 -0.42 -20.72 4.15
C ALA A 189 -0.43 -21.02 5.67
N THR A 190 -0.03 -20.05 6.51
CA THR A 190 0.07 -20.23 7.97
C THR A 190 -1.24 -19.93 8.69
N SER A 191 -2.02 -18.96 8.22
CA SER A 191 -3.28 -18.53 8.86
C SER A 191 -4.48 -19.44 8.59
N GLY A 192 -4.32 -20.46 7.74
CA GLY A 192 -5.43 -21.34 7.33
C GLY A 192 -6.51 -20.64 6.48
N SER A 193 -6.33 -19.40 6.12
CA SER A 193 -7.28 -18.61 5.33
C SER A 193 -7.57 -19.22 3.97
N ALA A 194 -6.61 -19.94 3.39
CA ALA A 194 -6.77 -20.65 2.12
C ALA A 194 -7.82 -21.78 2.19
N ALA A 195 -8.05 -22.35 3.37
CA ALA A 195 -9.03 -23.42 3.58
C ALA A 195 -10.42 -22.89 3.98
N GLY A 196 -10.62 -21.56 4.03
CA GLY A 196 -11.85 -20.95 4.53
C GLY A 196 -12.09 -21.17 6.04
N ALA A 197 -11.08 -21.64 6.76
CA ALA A 197 -11.17 -21.93 8.19
C ALA A 197 -10.71 -20.70 9.00
N MET A 198 -11.46 -20.40 10.05
CA MET A 198 -11.08 -19.41 11.07
C MET A 198 -10.13 -20.06 12.09
N LEU A 199 -8.94 -20.47 11.63
CA LEU A 199 -7.94 -21.03 12.52
C LEU A 199 -7.34 -19.96 13.43
N PRO A 200 -6.83 -20.33 14.63
CA PRO A 200 -6.05 -19.41 15.44
C PRO A 200 -4.88 -18.84 14.64
N SER A 201 -4.61 -17.55 14.80
CA SER A 201 -3.47 -16.90 14.14
C SER A 201 -2.15 -17.44 14.68
N GLY A 202 -1.17 -17.52 13.77
CA GLY A 202 0.19 -17.89 14.11
C GLY A 202 0.94 -16.76 14.85
N PRO A 203 2.03 -17.11 15.56
CA PRO A 203 2.80 -16.14 16.35
C PRO A 203 3.53 -15.10 15.50
N LEU A 204 3.63 -15.30 14.18
CA LEU A 204 4.33 -14.43 13.24
C LEU A 204 3.43 -13.86 12.13
N ASP A 205 2.11 -14.05 12.22
CA ASP A 205 1.18 -13.61 11.18
C ASP A 205 1.22 -12.10 10.98
N GLY A 206 1.41 -11.32 12.06
CA GLY A 206 1.60 -9.89 11.97
C GLY A 206 2.88 -9.48 11.22
N ILE A 207 3.94 -10.26 11.29
CA ILE A 207 5.17 -10.03 10.51
C ILE A 207 4.90 -10.28 9.03
N TRP A 208 4.19 -11.36 8.70
CA TRP A 208 3.90 -11.70 7.31
C TRP A 208 2.95 -10.71 6.66
N GLU A 209 1.93 -10.24 7.38
CA GLU A 209 1.08 -9.15 6.89
C GLU A 209 1.89 -7.88 6.61
N ARG A 210 2.75 -7.50 7.56
CA ARG A 210 3.65 -6.34 7.40
C ARG A 210 4.61 -6.49 6.23
N GLY A 211 5.14 -7.68 6.00
CA GLY A 211 5.98 -7.95 4.83
C GLY A 211 5.25 -7.61 3.52
N GLY A 212 3.96 -7.96 3.43
CA GLY A 212 3.11 -7.61 2.29
C GLY A 212 2.87 -6.11 2.13
N CYS A 213 2.65 -5.41 3.25
CA CYS A 213 2.33 -3.98 3.27
C CYS A 213 3.58 -3.10 3.20
N TYR A 214 4.62 -3.39 3.99
CA TYR A 214 5.81 -2.54 4.11
C TYR A 214 6.68 -2.54 2.85
N ALA A 215 6.63 -3.61 2.05
CA ALA A 215 7.24 -3.61 0.73
C ALA A 215 6.71 -2.46 -0.14
N LEU A 216 5.40 -2.21 -0.07
CA LEU A 216 4.73 -1.09 -0.74
C LEU A 216 5.10 0.26 -0.13
N ILE A 217 5.01 0.39 1.19
CA ILE A 217 5.32 1.63 1.92
C ILE A 217 6.76 2.07 1.65
N LEU A 218 7.71 1.13 1.68
CA LEU A 218 9.11 1.40 1.33
C LEU A 218 9.25 1.83 -0.13
N TRP A 219 8.55 1.15 -1.05
CA TRP A 219 8.58 1.52 -2.45
C TRP A 219 8.02 2.92 -2.70
N GLU A 220 6.93 3.30 -2.03
CA GLU A 220 6.35 4.65 -2.09
C GLU A 220 7.35 5.71 -1.64
N LEU A 221 8.01 5.49 -0.50
CA LEU A 221 8.99 6.41 0.04
C LEU A 221 10.17 6.60 -0.94
N VAL A 222 10.75 5.51 -1.42
CA VAL A 222 11.87 5.56 -2.38
C VAL A 222 11.45 6.21 -3.68
N THR A 223 10.30 5.82 -4.23
CA THR A 223 9.77 6.38 -5.49
C THR A 223 9.45 7.86 -5.34
N GLY A 224 8.85 8.25 -4.23
CA GLY A 224 8.56 9.64 -3.92
C GLY A 224 9.83 10.49 -3.91
N VAL A 225 10.88 10.04 -3.24
CA VAL A 225 12.19 10.72 -3.21
C VAL A 225 12.83 10.78 -4.61
N VAL A 226 12.75 9.70 -5.38
CA VAL A 226 13.28 9.67 -6.77
C VAL A 226 12.59 10.70 -7.65
N LEU A 227 11.26 10.79 -7.59
CA LEU A 227 10.48 11.76 -8.36
C LEU A 227 10.78 13.21 -7.94
N LEU A 228 10.90 13.47 -6.64
CA LEU A 228 11.25 14.79 -6.12
C LEU A 228 12.64 15.23 -6.60
N LYS A 229 13.65 14.36 -6.51
CA LYS A 229 15.02 14.64 -6.99
C LYS A 229 15.05 14.87 -8.50
N ALA A 230 14.31 14.08 -9.29
CA ALA A 230 14.22 14.25 -10.73
C ALA A 230 13.60 15.62 -11.11
N ALA A 231 12.54 16.02 -10.38
CA ALA A 231 11.92 17.32 -10.58
C ALA A 231 12.81 18.52 -10.20
N GLN A 232 13.66 18.38 -9.17
CA GLN A 232 14.59 19.43 -8.74
C GLN A 232 15.72 19.67 -9.77
N LYS A 233 16.31 18.61 -10.32
CA LYS A 233 17.39 18.72 -11.31
C LYS A 233 16.98 19.55 -12.53
N SER A 234 15.72 19.50 -12.93
CA SER A 234 15.22 20.26 -14.07
C SER A 234 15.14 21.77 -13.83
N LEU A 235 15.04 22.20 -12.57
CA LEU A 235 15.02 23.61 -12.18
C LEU A 235 16.43 24.23 -12.17
N GLN A 236 17.48 23.41 -12.01
CA GLN A 236 18.88 23.82 -11.97
C GLN A 236 19.52 23.94 -13.37
N LEU A 237 18.90 23.36 -14.38
CA LEU A 237 19.36 23.44 -15.79
C LEU A 237 18.80 24.65 -16.54
N ARG A 238 18.27 25.61 -15.82
CA ARG A 238 17.77 26.90 -16.28
C ARG A 238 18.61 28.07 -15.75
#